data_826768b6f68ccebd90810b5cfc293aea
#
_entry.id   826768b6f68ccebd90810b5cfc293aea
#
_cell.length_a   1.000
_cell.length_b   1.000
_cell.length_c   1.000
_cell.angle_alpha   90.00
_cell.angle_beta   90.00
_cell.angle_gamma   90.00
#
_symmetry.space_group_name_H-M   'P 1'
#
loop_
_entity.id
_entity.type
_entity.pdbx_description
1 polymer ?
#
loop_
_entity_poly.entity_id
_entity_poly.type
_entity_poly.pdbx_seq_one_letter_code
_entity_poly.pdbx_strand_id
1 'polypeptide(L)'
;MQLNYFNKPYFENGALGKISEVLETLGIKNPLVCTDPGLSSIGMTDKIRDLISNEISPTFYEETPANPTEKAVNEALELYRANDCDGVVGFGGGSSMDLAKAVALMANHDGNLLDYAVNEGGYGKITETMPMIAIPTTSGTGSEVSVGSLIIMNDGRKLILASPHLMPNAAICDPELTVGLPPVLTAGAGMDALTHCIEAILSPINDPPAEAVGIDGIEKIIKEESLVRACKDGKDKDARWNMMMASTEGAM
;
A
#
# COMPACT_ATOMS: atom_id res chain seq x y z
N MET A 1 22.10 -8.80 13.02
CA MET A 1 20.74 -8.33 12.76
C MET A 1 20.78 -7.63 11.41
N GLN A 2 19.95 -8.02 10.46
CA GLN A 2 19.84 -7.33 9.18
C GLN A 2 18.62 -6.40 9.27
N LEU A 3 18.84 -5.11 9.06
CA LEU A 3 17.79 -4.09 9.10
C LEU A 3 17.38 -3.78 7.65
N ASN A 4 16.13 -4.10 7.28
CA ASN A 4 15.56 -3.87 5.95
C ASN A 4 14.28 -3.05 6.11
N TYR A 5 14.41 -1.79 6.55
CA TYR A 5 13.26 -0.97 6.90
C TYR A 5 12.63 -0.23 5.74
N PHE A 6 13.32 -0.06 4.61
CA PHE A 6 12.86 0.89 3.60
C PHE A 6 12.91 0.33 2.19
N ASN A 7 11.82 0.56 1.47
CA ASN A 7 11.85 0.71 0.03
C ASN A 7 12.37 2.13 -0.34
N LYS A 8 11.96 2.68 -1.50
CA LYS A 8 12.27 4.07 -1.89
C LYS A 8 11.01 4.93 -1.77
N PRO A 9 10.70 5.51 -0.59
CA PRO A 9 9.53 6.36 -0.44
C PRO A 9 9.81 7.77 -0.98
N TYR A 10 8.93 8.25 -1.84
CA TYR A 10 8.83 9.65 -2.26
C TYR A 10 7.76 10.31 -1.39
N PHE A 11 8.18 11.02 -0.36
CA PHE A 11 7.29 11.55 0.67
C PHE A 11 7.24 13.07 0.60
N GLU A 12 6.27 13.63 -0.11
CA GLU A 12 6.04 15.08 -0.21
C GLU A 12 4.63 15.37 -0.74
N ASN A 13 4.14 16.58 -0.48
CA ASN A 13 2.91 17.06 -1.12
C ASN A 13 3.12 17.16 -2.64
N GLY A 14 2.20 16.60 -3.42
CA GLY A 14 2.31 16.51 -4.86
C GLY A 14 3.24 15.39 -5.38
N ALA A 15 3.67 14.46 -4.51
CA ALA A 15 4.54 13.34 -4.89
C ALA A 15 3.96 12.48 -6.02
N LEU A 16 2.62 12.44 -6.18
CA LEU A 16 1.97 11.73 -7.29
C LEU A 16 2.51 12.16 -8.66
N GLY A 17 2.93 13.43 -8.79
CA GLY A 17 3.54 13.94 -10.03
C GLY A 17 4.82 13.23 -10.47
N LYS A 18 5.45 12.42 -9.59
CA LYS A 18 6.65 11.63 -9.89
C LYS A 18 6.33 10.25 -10.48
N ILE A 19 5.05 9.89 -10.67
CA ILE A 19 4.67 8.53 -11.06
C ILE A 19 5.35 8.06 -12.35
N SER A 20 5.42 8.91 -13.38
CA SER A 20 6.11 8.57 -14.64
C SER A 20 7.60 8.33 -14.45
N GLU A 21 8.29 9.21 -13.72
CA GLU A 21 9.72 9.06 -13.40
C GLU A 21 10.00 7.75 -12.64
N VAL A 22 9.12 7.39 -11.69
CA VAL A 22 9.28 6.18 -10.89
C VAL A 22 9.03 4.93 -11.73
N LEU A 23 7.99 4.93 -12.58
CA LEU A 23 7.72 3.85 -13.53
C LEU A 23 8.92 3.63 -14.48
N GLU A 24 9.45 4.71 -15.06
CA GLU A 24 10.63 4.66 -15.94
C GLU A 24 11.87 4.14 -15.21
N THR A 25 12.10 4.58 -13.96
CA THR A 25 13.23 4.14 -13.14
C THR A 25 13.17 2.63 -12.84
N LEU A 26 11.97 2.07 -12.69
CA LEU A 26 11.75 0.65 -12.48
C LEU A 26 11.64 -0.14 -13.79
N GLY A 27 11.68 0.52 -14.94
CA GLY A 27 11.57 -0.10 -16.26
C GLY A 27 10.16 -0.58 -16.61
N ILE A 28 9.13 -0.07 -15.91
CA ILE A 28 7.72 -0.43 -16.11
C ILE A 28 7.12 0.42 -17.23
N LYS A 29 6.62 -0.25 -18.28
CA LYS A 29 5.98 0.40 -19.43
C LYS A 29 4.49 0.12 -19.53
N ASN A 30 4.06 -1.05 -19.07
CA ASN A 30 2.68 -1.50 -19.11
C ASN A 30 2.22 -1.87 -17.68
N PRO A 31 2.06 -0.91 -16.75
CA PRO A 31 1.65 -1.22 -15.39
C PRO A 31 0.18 -1.66 -15.32
N LEU A 32 -0.11 -2.67 -14.48
CA LEU A 32 -1.46 -2.86 -13.97
C LEU A 32 -1.67 -1.98 -12.75
N VAL A 33 -2.62 -1.05 -12.82
CA VAL A 33 -3.02 -0.20 -11.69
C VAL A 33 -4.21 -0.85 -10.97
N CYS A 34 -3.98 -1.32 -9.75
CA CYS A 34 -5.00 -1.90 -8.89
C CYS A 34 -5.57 -0.82 -7.97
N THR A 35 -6.88 -0.56 -8.08
CA THR A 35 -7.58 0.45 -7.30
C THR A 35 -9.00 -0.01 -6.98
N ASP A 36 -9.76 0.79 -6.26
CA ASP A 36 -11.12 0.47 -5.83
C ASP A 36 -12.19 1.34 -6.50
N PRO A 37 -13.47 0.85 -6.55
CA PRO A 37 -14.56 1.57 -7.18
C PRO A 37 -14.83 2.94 -6.57
N GLY A 38 -14.52 3.14 -5.27
CA GLY A 38 -14.71 4.40 -4.58
C GLY A 38 -13.80 5.49 -5.16
N LEU A 39 -12.53 5.19 -5.35
CA LEU A 39 -11.56 6.12 -5.95
C LEU A 39 -11.87 6.40 -7.42
N SER A 40 -12.27 5.39 -8.18
CA SER A 40 -12.71 5.55 -9.57
C SER A 40 -13.92 6.47 -9.68
N SER A 41 -14.92 6.28 -8.81
CA SER A 41 -16.17 7.06 -8.84
C SER A 41 -15.98 8.55 -8.58
N ILE A 42 -14.91 8.94 -7.88
CA ILE A 42 -14.58 10.35 -7.60
C ILE A 42 -13.47 10.91 -8.52
N GLY A 43 -13.11 10.18 -9.59
CA GLY A 43 -12.16 10.62 -10.61
C GLY A 43 -10.68 10.63 -10.15
N MET A 44 -10.34 9.87 -9.10
CA MET A 44 -8.95 9.79 -8.63
C MET A 44 -8.08 9.00 -9.60
N THR A 45 -8.63 8.02 -10.29
CA THR A 45 -7.93 7.26 -11.35
C THR A 45 -7.57 8.13 -12.55
N ASP A 46 -8.40 9.11 -12.88
CA ASP A 46 -8.12 10.04 -13.98
C ASP A 46 -6.87 10.88 -13.69
N LYS A 47 -6.62 11.26 -12.42
CA LYS A 47 -5.38 11.95 -12.04
C LYS A 47 -4.14 11.14 -12.37
N ILE A 48 -4.17 9.82 -12.16
CA ILE A 48 -3.07 8.94 -12.56
C ILE A 48 -2.93 8.91 -14.08
N ARG A 49 -4.05 8.74 -14.81
CA ARG A 49 -4.04 8.71 -16.29
C ARG A 49 -3.42 9.98 -16.87
N ASP A 50 -3.76 11.15 -16.30
CA ASP A 50 -3.27 12.45 -16.76
C ASP A 50 -1.78 12.69 -16.47
N LEU A 51 -1.24 12.04 -15.43
CA LEU A 51 0.17 12.20 -15.00
C LEU A 51 1.11 11.15 -15.62
N ILE A 52 0.59 10.05 -16.11
CA ILE A 52 1.39 9.02 -16.79
C ILE A 52 1.77 9.50 -18.19
N SER A 53 3.05 9.38 -18.55
CA SER A 53 3.53 9.75 -19.87
C SER A 53 2.91 8.90 -20.98
N ASN A 54 2.81 9.45 -22.19
CA ASN A 54 2.24 8.75 -23.35
C ASN A 54 3.08 7.54 -23.82
N GLU A 55 4.26 7.33 -23.26
CA GLU A 55 5.13 6.19 -23.53
C GLU A 55 4.80 4.98 -22.65
N ILE A 56 3.93 5.18 -21.64
CA ILE A 56 3.49 4.17 -20.68
C ILE A 56 2.02 3.85 -20.96
N SER A 57 1.66 2.58 -21.01
CA SER A 57 0.31 2.09 -21.33
C SER A 57 -0.34 1.42 -20.11
N PRO A 58 -0.95 2.17 -19.18
CA PRO A 58 -1.52 1.60 -17.97
C PRO A 58 -2.81 0.84 -18.26
N THR A 59 -2.94 -0.34 -17.67
CA THR A 59 -4.18 -1.10 -17.54
C THR A 59 -4.74 -0.90 -16.14
N PHE A 60 -6.06 -0.76 -15.98
CA PHE A 60 -6.69 -0.50 -14.68
C PHE A 60 -7.59 -1.65 -14.25
N TYR A 61 -7.36 -2.16 -13.04
CA TYR A 61 -8.29 -3.01 -12.31
C TYR A 61 -8.94 -2.17 -11.21
N GLU A 62 -10.21 -1.78 -11.39
CA GLU A 62 -10.92 -0.80 -10.55
C GLU A 62 -11.93 -1.45 -9.60
N GLU A 63 -11.88 -2.79 -9.46
CA GLU A 63 -12.87 -3.57 -8.71
C GLU A 63 -12.30 -4.17 -7.40
N THR A 64 -11.23 -3.58 -6.84
CA THR A 64 -10.68 -4.06 -5.56
C THR A 64 -11.71 -3.94 -4.44
N PRO A 65 -12.10 -5.05 -3.80
CA PRO A 65 -13.04 -4.99 -2.68
C PRO A 65 -12.39 -4.44 -1.41
N ALA A 66 -13.20 -3.93 -0.48
CA ALA A 66 -12.74 -3.37 0.80
C ALA A 66 -11.86 -4.33 1.63
N ASN A 67 -12.03 -5.64 1.45
CA ASN A 67 -11.08 -6.67 1.88
C ASN A 67 -10.75 -7.50 0.64
N PRO A 68 -9.50 -7.49 0.16
CA PRO A 68 -9.16 -8.15 -1.09
C PRO A 68 -9.33 -9.66 -0.96
N THR A 69 -9.89 -10.26 -2.02
CA THR A 69 -10.17 -11.69 -2.08
C THR A 69 -9.27 -12.38 -3.09
N GLU A 70 -9.02 -13.67 -2.92
CA GLU A 70 -8.31 -14.50 -3.90
C GLU A 70 -8.99 -14.44 -5.29
N LYS A 71 -10.32 -14.35 -5.32
CA LYS A 71 -11.06 -14.15 -6.58
C LYS A 71 -10.65 -12.85 -7.26
N ALA A 72 -10.62 -11.73 -6.54
CA ALA A 72 -10.22 -10.43 -7.09
C ALA A 72 -8.74 -10.42 -7.55
N VAL A 73 -7.86 -11.12 -6.82
CA VAL A 73 -6.47 -11.32 -7.25
C VAL A 73 -6.39 -12.06 -8.58
N ASN A 74 -7.16 -13.14 -8.74
CA ASN A 74 -7.19 -13.92 -9.97
C ASN A 74 -7.75 -13.10 -11.16
N GLU A 75 -8.82 -12.33 -10.96
CA GLU A 75 -9.39 -11.45 -11.99
C GLU A 75 -8.36 -10.37 -12.42
N ALA A 76 -7.69 -9.75 -11.47
CA ALA A 76 -6.65 -8.76 -11.75
C ALA A 76 -5.43 -9.39 -12.45
N LEU A 77 -5.05 -10.61 -12.06
CA LEU A 77 -3.96 -11.37 -12.70
C LEU A 77 -4.28 -11.78 -14.15
N GLU A 78 -5.53 -12.16 -14.42
CA GLU A 78 -6.00 -12.41 -15.80
C GLU A 78 -5.87 -11.14 -16.65
N LEU A 79 -6.28 -9.99 -16.10
CA LEU A 79 -6.15 -8.71 -16.78
C LEU A 79 -4.68 -8.31 -17.01
N TYR A 80 -3.81 -8.55 -16.01
CA TYR A 80 -2.36 -8.36 -16.10
C TYR A 80 -1.76 -9.13 -17.27
N ARG A 81 -2.08 -10.42 -17.37
CA ARG A 81 -1.58 -11.32 -18.41
C ARG A 81 -2.14 -10.98 -19.80
N ALA A 82 -3.43 -10.64 -19.89
CA ALA A 82 -4.11 -10.33 -21.16
C ALA A 82 -3.59 -9.02 -21.81
N ASN A 83 -2.97 -8.13 -21.03
CA ASN A 83 -2.47 -6.85 -21.51
C ASN A 83 -0.92 -6.77 -21.48
N ASP A 84 -0.24 -7.91 -21.35
CA ASP A 84 1.23 -7.98 -21.31
C ASP A 84 1.84 -6.98 -20.31
N CYS A 85 1.21 -6.84 -19.12
CA CYS A 85 1.70 -5.94 -18.09
C CYS A 85 3.08 -6.41 -17.59
N ASP A 86 3.93 -5.44 -17.20
CA ASP A 86 5.32 -5.67 -16.79
C ASP A 86 5.64 -5.14 -15.37
N GLY A 87 4.62 -4.63 -14.68
CA GLY A 87 4.71 -4.16 -13.30
C GLY A 87 3.33 -3.88 -12.72
N VAL A 88 3.26 -3.58 -11.44
CA VAL A 88 2.00 -3.36 -10.72
C VAL A 88 2.05 -2.04 -9.94
N VAL A 89 0.95 -1.30 -9.93
CA VAL A 89 0.74 -0.12 -9.11
C VAL A 89 -0.44 -0.37 -8.18
N GLY A 90 -0.23 -0.36 -6.88
CA GLY A 90 -1.31 -0.37 -5.89
C GLY A 90 -1.70 1.06 -5.54
N PHE A 91 -2.83 1.55 -6.03
CA PHE A 91 -3.33 2.90 -5.80
C PHE A 91 -4.60 2.85 -4.95
N GLY A 92 -4.50 3.26 -3.70
CA GLY A 92 -5.64 3.22 -2.77
C GLY A 92 -5.26 3.02 -1.32
N GLY A 93 -6.18 2.49 -0.53
CA GLY A 93 -5.92 2.05 0.83
C GLY A 93 -5.16 0.71 0.87
N GLY A 94 -4.98 0.16 2.07
CA GLY A 94 -4.31 -1.14 2.27
C GLY A 94 -4.84 -2.24 1.37
N SER A 95 -6.16 -2.29 1.12
CA SER A 95 -6.78 -3.31 0.28
C SER A 95 -6.27 -3.30 -1.16
N SER A 96 -6.17 -2.11 -1.79
CA SER A 96 -5.64 -1.99 -3.16
C SER A 96 -4.15 -2.34 -3.23
N MET A 97 -3.37 -1.95 -2.21
CA MET A 97 -1.95 -2.27 -2.13
C MET A 97 -1.71 -3.77 -1.87
N ASP A 98 -2.51 -4.37 -0.99
CA ASP A 98 -2.42 -5.80 -0.68
C ASP A 98 -2.81 -6.67 -1.89
N LEU A 99 -3.88 -6.29 -2.62
CA LEU A 99 -4.23 -6.96 -3.87
C LEU A 99 -3.10 -6.84 -4.90
N ALA A 100 -2.52 -5.65 -5.05
CA ALA A 100 -1.41 -5.41 -5.97
C ALA A 100 -0.18 -6.26 -5.63
N LYS A 101 0.17 -6.42 -4.34
CA LYS A 101 1.24 -7.33 -3.88
C LYS A 101 0.97 -8.78 -4.26
N ALA A 102 -0.28 -9.24 -4.04
CA ALA A 102 -0.67 -10.60 -4.40
C ALA A 102 -0.65 -10.84 -5.91
N VAL A 103 -1.02 -9.85 -6.73
CA VAL A 103 -0.89 -9.91 -8.19
C VAL A 103 0.57 -9.94 -8.61
N ALA A 104 1.42 -9.06 -8.05
CA ALA A 104 2.85 -9.03 -8.33
C ALA A 104 3.54 -10.37 -7.99
N LEU A 105 3.11 -11.02 -6.90
CA LEU A 105 3.52 -12.36 -6.53
C LEU A 105 3.12 -13.38 -7.59
N MET A 106 1.82 -13.48 -7.89
CA MET A 106 1.27 -14.52 -8.77
C MET A 106 1.60 -14.32 -10.24
N ALA A 107 2.01 -13.13 -10.64
CA ALA A 107 2.50 -12.86 -11.99
C ALA A 107 3.88 -13.52 -12.26
N ASN A 108 4.66 -13.80 -11.22
CA ASN A 108 6.00 -14.41 -11.31
C ASN A 108 6.12 -15.77 -10.59
N HIS A 109 5.00 -16.34 -10.12
CA HIS A 109 4.99 -17.61 -9.41
C HIS A 109 3.89 -18.52 -9.94
N ASP A 110 4.13 -19.83 -9.90
CA ASP A 110 3.16 -20.88 -10.27
C ASP A 110 2.38 -21.39 -9.04
N GLY A 111 1.28 -22.09 -9.29
CA GLY A 111 0.47 -22.75 -8.25
C GLY A 111 -0.69 -21.89 -7.76
N ASN A 112 -1.14 -22.13 -6.54
CA ASN A 112 -2.28 -21.41 -5.92
C ASN A 112 -1.79 -20.36 -4.94
N LEU A 113 -2.51 -19.26 -4.83
CA LEU A 113 -2.20 -18.19 -3.88
C LEU A 113 -2.11 -18.71 -2.43
N LEU A 114 -2.96 -19.68 -2.08
CA LEU A 114 -2.97 -20.33 -0.76
C LEU A 114 -1.62 -20.95 -0.39
N ASP A 115 -0.88 -21.50 -1.35
CA ASP A 115 0.41 -22.17 -1.11
C ASP A 115 1.50 -21.21 -0.59
N TYR A 116 1.29 -19.90 -0.76
CA TYR A 116 2.18 -18.82 -0.31
C TYR A 116 1.77 -18.19 1.01
N ALA A 117 0.63 -18.58 1.58
CA ALA A 117 0.20 -18.09 2.88
C ALA A 117 1.12 -18.59 4.00
N VAL A 118 1.45 -17.70 4.95
CA VAL A 118 2.35 -18.02 6.08
C VAL A 118 1.84 -19.22 6.86
N ASN A 119 0.55 -19.26 7.13
CA ASN A 119 -0.10 -20.35 7.88
C ASN A 119 -0.10 -21.70 7.15
N GLU A 120 0.13 -21.70 5.83
CA GLU A 120 0.25 -22.90 4.98
C GLU A 120 1.72 -23.25 4.68
N GLY A 121 2.65 -22.67 5.42
CA GLY A 121 4.09 -22.87 5.23
C GLY A 121 4.64 -22.17 3.99
N GLY A 122 3.99 -21.09 3.54
CA GLY A 122 4.38 -20.29 2.38
C GLY A 122 5.56 -19.35 2.63
N TYR A 123 5.88 -19.08 3.91
CA TYR A 123 7.05 -18.27 4.26
C TYR A 123 8.33 -18.90 3.68
N GLY A 124 9.07 -18.14 2.92
CA GLY A 124 10.28 -18.62 2.23
C GLY A 124 10.05 -19.24 0.83
N LYS A 125 8.79 -19.48 0.41
CA LYS A 125 8.48 -19.91 -0.96
C LYS A 125 8.40 -18.73 -1.94
N ILE A 126 8.14 -17.52 -1.42
CA ILE A 126 8.05 -16.30 -2.22
C ILE A 126 9.48 -15.85 -2.53
N THR A 127 9.79 -15.84 -3.81
CA THR A 127 11.06 -15.34 -4.37
C THR A 127 10.83 -13.96 -4.99
N GLU A 128 11.57 -13.59 -6.04
CA GLU A 128 11.40 -12.33 -6.75
C GLU A 128 9.97 -12.18 -7.28
N THR A 129 9.36 -11.02 -7.06
CA THR A 129 8.04 -10.66 -7.56
C THR A 129 8.16 -9.67 -8.73
N MET A 130 7.07 -9.41 -9.44
CA MET A 130 7.06 -8.32 -10.42
C MET A 130 7.28 -6.97 -9.74
N PRO A 131 7.94 -6.00 -10.39
CA PRO A 131 8.18 -4.69 -9.81
C PRO A 131 6.85 -3.99 -9.45
N MET A 132 6.83 -3.35 -8.28
CA MET A 132 5.63 -2.75 -7.73
C MET A 132 5.88 -1.34 -7.17
N ILE A 133 4.92 -0.45 -7.42
CA ILE A 133 4.80 0.86 -6.78
C ILE A 133 3.54 0.86 -5.91
N ALA A 134 3.66 1.34 -4.68
CA ALA A 134 2.52 1.56 -3.79
C ALA A 134 2.24 3.06 -3.64
N ILE A 135 0.96 3.43 -3.75
CA ILE A 135 0.50 4.83 -3.67
C ILE A 135 -0.69 4.89 -2.69
N PRO A 136 -0.43 5.14 -1.40
CA PRO A 136 -1.49 5.18 -0.39
C PRO A 136 -2.39 6.41 -0.56
N THR A 137 -3.70 6.20 -0.42
CA THR A 137 -4.72 7.27 -0.34
C THR A 137 -5.37 7.36 1.03
N THR A 138 -4.90 6.53 1.96
CA THR A 138 -5.28 6.51 3.39
C THR A 138 -4.03 6.50 4.25
N SER A 139 -4.13 7.02 5.47
CA SER A 139 -3.05 7.03 6.45
C SER A 139 -3.40 6.05 7.58
N GLY A 140 -3.09 4.78 7.39
CA GLY A 140 -3.48 3.72 8.34
C GLY A 140 -2.57 2.50 8.30
N THR A 141 -2.70 1.69 7.26
CA THR A 141 -2.09 0.36 7.19
C THR A 141 -0.57 0.36 6.99
N GLY A 142 0.00 1.43 6.42
CA GLY A 142 1.42 1.47 6.05
C GLY A 142 1.83 0.37 5.05
N SER A 143 0.87 -0.20 4.31
CA SER A 143 1.15 -1.29 3.36
C SER A 143 2.18 -0.89 2.29
N GLU A 144 2.38 0.39 2.04
CA GLU A 144 3.37 0.92 1.10
C GLU A 144 4.83 0.64 1.52
N VAL A 145 5.07 0.36 2.81
CA VAL A 145 6.41 0.02 3.34
C VAL A 145 6.45 -1.35 4.02
N SER A 146 5.35 -2.10 4.01
CA SER A 146 5.29 -3.40 4.67
C SER A 146 5.56 -4.57 3.72
N VAL A 147 6.01 -5.69 4.30
CA VAL A 147 6.30 -6.96 3.60
C VAL A 147 5.12 -7.93 3.57
N GLY A 148 3.97 -7.50 4.08
CA GLY A 148 2.76 -8.31 4.21
C GLY A 148 1.68 -7.94 3.18
N SER A 149 0.81 -8.90 2.88
CA SER A 149 -0.44 -8.73 2.13
C SER A 149 -1.50 -9.64 2.73
N LEU A 150 -2.67 -9.09 3.07
CA LEU A 150 -3.77 -9.81 3.70
C LEU A 150 -4.89 -10.08 2.69
N ILE A 151 -5.13 -11.36 2.37
CA ILE A 151 -6.10 -11.78 1.37
C ILE A 151 -7.13 -12.74 2.00
N ILE A 152 -8.41 -12.55 1.66
CA ILE A 152 -9.46 -13.53 1.96
C ILE A 152 -9.40 -14.63 0.89
N MET A 153 -9.03 -15.83 1.31
CA MET A 153 -8.93 -16.99 0.43
C MET A 153 -10.32 -17.53 0.05
N ASN A 154 -10.38 -18.37 -0.98
CA ASN A 154 -11.63 -18.96 -1.45
C ASN A 154 -12.33 -19.85 -0.39
N ASP A 155 -11.60 -20.34 0.61
CA ASP A 155 -12.15 -21.07 1.75
C ASP A 155 -12.71 -20.16 2.87
N GLY A 156 -12.66 -18.84 2.69
CA GLY A 156 -13.18 -17.83 3.61
C GLY A 156 -12.20 -17.37 4.69
N ARG A 157 -11.01 -17.97 4.80
CA ARG A 157 -9.98 -17.53 5.76
C ARG A 157 -9.28 -16.27 5.26
N LYS A 158 -9.08 -15.29 6.14
CA LYS A 158 -8.21 -14.12 5.86
C LYS A 158 -6.79 -14.50 6.28
N LEU A 159 -5.91 -14.67 5.31
CA LEU A 159 -4.53 -15.14 5.53
C LEU A 159 -3.52 -14.07 5.08
N ILE A 160 -2.35 -14.12 5.72
CA ILE A 160 -1.23 -13.26 5.39
C ILE A 160 -0.27 -13.98 4.43
N LEU A 161 0.08 -13.29 3.35
CA LEU A 161 1.25 -13.56 2.53
C LEU A 161 2.37 -12.66 3.05
N ALA A 162 3.53 -13.18 3.38
CA ALA A 162 4.63 -12.36 3.91
C ALA A 162 5.98 -12.81 3.36
N SER A 163 6.73 -11.85 2.85
CA SER A 163 8.11 -12.03 2.37
C SER A 163 8.77 -10.67 2.19
N PRO A 164 10.09 -10.54 2.40
CA PRO A 164 10.81 -9.33 1.98
C PRO A 164 10.63 -8.96 0.51
N HIS A 165 10.34 -9.93 -0.35
CA HIS A 165 10.07 -9.72 -1.78
C HIS A 165 8.71 -9.07 -2.07
N LEU A 166 7.79 -9.02 -1.09
CA LEU A 166 6.50 -8.32 -1.21
C LEU A 166 6.57 -6.83 -0.83
N MET A 167 7.72 -6.37 -0.34
CA MET A 167 7.92 -4.94 -0.13
C MET A 167 7.90 -4.22 -1.49
N PRO A 168 7.05 -3.20 -1.69
CA PRO A 168 7.04 -2.44 -2.93
C PRO A 168 8.42 -1.86 -3.27
N ASN A 169 8.79 -1.84 -4.54
CA ASN A 169 10.08 -1.29 -4.99
C ASN A 169 10.18 0.23 -4.75
N ALA A 170 9.03 0.91 -4.79
CA ALA A 170 8.90 2.32 -4.46
C ALA A 170 7.54 2.59 -3.81
N ALA A 171 7.48 3.64 -2.99
CA ALA A 171 6.23 4.18 -2.46
C ALA A 171 6.11 5.65 -2.85
N ILE A 172 4.93 6.09 -3.29
CA ILE A 172 4.62 7.50 -3.56
C ILE A 172 3.64 7.96 -2.48
N CYS A 173 4.18 8.52 -1.42
CA CYS A 173 3.45 8.98 -0.25
C CYS A 173 3.10 10.47 -0.42
N ASP A 174 1.94 10.73 -1.01
CA ASP A 174 1.43 12.08 -1.24
C ASP A 174 0.27 12.40 -0.28
N PRO A 175 0.50 13.20 0.78
CA PRO A 175 -0.55 13.53 1.74
C PRO A 175 -1.77 14.20 1.12
N GLU A 176 -1.63 14.87 -0.03
CA GLU A 176 -2.76 15.52 -0.71
C GLU A 176 -3.79 14.50 -1.24
N LEU A 177 -3.41 13.24 -1.46
CA LEU A 177 -4.33 12.17 -1.84
C LEU A 177 -5.32 11.82 -0.72
N THR A 178 -5.01 12.15 0.53
CA THR A 178 -5.86 11.87 1.70
C THR A 178 -6.85 13.00 2.02
N VAL A 179 -6.70 14.19 1.41
CA VAL A 179 -7.48 15.40 1.74
C VAL A 179 -8.99 15.21 1.56
N GLY A 180 -9.40 14.42 0.58
CA GLY A 180 -10.82 14.13 0.31
C GLY A 180 -11.41 13.00 1.15
N LEU A 181 -10.62 12.34 2.00
CA LEU A 181 -11.09 11.18 2.76
C LEU A 181 -12.13 11.59 3.82
N PRO A 182 -13.34 10.97 3.85
CA PRO A 182 -14.36 11.28 4.84
C PRO A 182 -13.88 11.14 6.29
N PRO A 183 -14.41 11.96 7.25
CA PRO A 183 -13.95 11.93 8.65
C PRO A 183 -14.00 10.56 9.32
N VAL A 184 -15.02 9.74 9.03
CA VAL A 184 -15.17 8.38 9.59
C VAL A 184 -14.05 7.46 9.09
N LEU A 185 -13.72 7.53 7.80
CA LEU A 185 -12.62 6.75 7.22
C LEU A 185 -11.26 7.28 7.68
N THR A 186 -11.13 8.61 7.82
CA THR A 186 -9.93 9.23 8.41
C THR A 186 -9.71 8.74 9.84
N ALA A 187 -10.76 8.70 10.67
CA ALA A 187 -10.68 8.22 12.05
C ALA A 187 -10.29 6.73 12.10
N GLY A 188 -10.95 5.89 11.29
CA GLY A 188 -10.66 4.45 11.25
C GLY A 188 -9.22 4.17 10.83
N ALA A 189 -8.76 4.76 9.72
CA ALA A 189 -7.39 4.62 9.25
C ALA A 189 -6.38 5.17 10.27
N GLY A 190 -6.64 6.35 10.84
CA GLY A 190 -5.72 6.95 11.80
C GLY A 190 -5.61 6.18 13.13
N MET A 191 -6.69 5.51 13.56
CA MET A 191 -6.63 4.60 14.72
C MET A 191 -5.82 3.34 14.40
N ASP A 192 -5.87 2.87 13.17
CA ASP A 192 -5.03 1.75 12.68
C ASP A 192 -3.55 2.14 12.73
N ALA A 193 -3.19 3.32 12.21
CA ALA A 193 -1.83 3.85 12.31
C ALA A 193 -1.35 3.95 13.77
N LEU A 194 -2.20 4.45 14.68
CA LEU A 194 -1.88 4.52 16.10
C LEU A 194 -1.65 3.14 16.70
N THR A 195 -2.49 2.16 16.33
CA THR A 195 -2.36 0.78 16.79
C THR A 195 -1.03 0.18 16.35
N HIS A 196 -0.65 0.34 15.09
CA HIS A 196 0.64 -0.13 14.58
C HIS A 196 1.83 0.49 15.31
N CYS A 197 1.82 1.81 15.55
CA CYS A 197 2.87 2.47 16.34
C CYS A 197 2.96 1.91 17.77
N ILE A 198 1.83 1.62 18.42
CA ILE A 198 1.79 1.00 19.75
C ILE A 198 2.30 -0.45 19.70
N GLU A 199 1.88 -1.23 18.71
CA GLU A 199 2.30 -2.61 18.53
C GLU A 199 3.80 -2.75 18.27
N ALA A 200 4.42 -1.80 17.55
CA ALA A 200 5.88 -1.74 17.38
C ALA A 200 6.61 -1.67 18.72
N ILE A 201 6.09 -0.88 19.67
CA ILE A 201 6.67 -0.74 21.02
C ILE A 201 6.40 -1.98 21.90
N LEU A 202 5.22 -2.59 21.74
CA LEU A 202 4.81 -3.76 22.53
C LEU A 202 5.34 -5.09 21.96
N SER A 203 5.98 -5.06 20.80
CA SER A 203 6.54 -6.26 20.17
C SER A 203 7.55 -6.94 21.08
N PRO A 204 7.52 -8.28 21.20
CA PRO A 204 8.55 -9.02 21.93
C PRO A 204 9.90 -9.02 21.19
N ILE A 205 9.95 -8.55 19.95
CA ILE A 205 11.18 -8.40 19.18
C ILE A 205 11.86 -7.12 19.64
N ASN A 206 13.09 -7.25 20.17
CA ASN A 206 13.89 -6.09 20.56
C ASN A 206 14.42 -5.38 19.30
N ASP A 207 13.75 -4.34 18.87
CA ASP A 207 14.06 -3.51 17.70
C ASP A 207 14.02 -2.01 18.05
N PRO A 208 15.08 -1.48 18.68
CA PRO A 208 15.12 -0.08 19.12
C PRO A 208 14.85 0.96 18.01
N PRO A 209 15.31 0.79 16.76
CA PRO A 209 14.90 1.67 15.67
C PRO A 209 13.39 1.69 15.42
N ALA A 210 12.73 0.52 15.35
CA ALA A 210 11.29 0.44 15.17
C ALA A 210 10.52 1.06 16.35
N GLU A 211 10.96 0.80 17.59
CA GLU A 211 10.40 1.44 18.78
C GLU A 211 10.51 2.98 18.71
N ALA A 212 11.66 3.51 18.29
CA ALA A 212 11.89 4.95 18.20
C ALA A 212 10.97 5.64 17.19
N VAL A 213 10.80 5.05 16.00
CA VAL A 213 9.88 5.61 14.98
C VAL A 213 8.42 5.42 15.38
N GLY A 214 8.06 4.32 16.06
CA GLY A 214 6.73 4.12 16.62
C GLY A 214 6.37 5.20 17.66
N ILE A 215 7.31 5.59 18.52
CA ILE A 215 7.12 6.69 19.49
C ILE A 215 6.89 8.01 18.75
N ASP A 216 7.68 8.33 17.72
CA ASP A 216 7.52 9.54 16.92
C ASP A 216 6.15 9.58 16.23
N GLY A 217 5.69 8.43 15.69
CA GLY A 217 4.35 8.30 15.12
C GLY A 217 3.23 8.58 16.14
N ILE A 218 3.34 8.05 17.37
CA ILE A 218 2.39 8.35 18.47
C ILE A 218 2.40 9.84 18.80
N GLU A 219 3.58 10.49 18.89
CA GLU A 219 3.67 11.94 19.15
C GLU A 219 2.93 12.73 18.06
N LYS A 220 3.14 12.43 16.79
CA LYS A 220 2.44 13.07 15.67
C LYS A 220 0.92 12.91 15.77
N ILE A 221 0.43 11.73 16.11
CA ILE A 221 -1.00 11.44 16.18
C ILE A 221 -1.65 12.11 17.38
N ILE A 222 -1.05 11.96 18.58
CA ILE A 222 -1.67 12.31 19.87
C ILE A 222 -1.23 13.70 20.34
N LYS A 223 0.09 13.97 20.43
CA LYS A 223 0.61 15.22 21.00
C LYS A 223 0.37 16.42 20.08
N GLU A 224 0.47 16.21 18.76
CA GLU A 224 0.17 17.22 17.75
C GLU A 224 -1.30 17.22 17.34
N GLU A 225 -2.12 16.35 17.94
CA GLU A 225 -3.56 16.19 17.70
C GLU A 225 -3.91 15.97 16.21
N SER A 226 -2.97 15.41 15.42
CA SER A 226 -3.10 15.37 13.96
C SER A 226 -4.31 14.54 13.50
N LEU A 227 -4.64 13.43 14.19
CA LEU A 227 -5.83 12.65 13.86
C LEU A 227 -7.11 13.46 14.09
N VAL A 228 -7.20 14.14 15.24
CA VAL A 228 -8.37 14.94 15.59
C VAL A 228 -8.53 16.12 14.63
N ARG A 229 -7.42 16.77 14.28
CA ARG A 229 -7.38 17.89 13.33
C ARG A 229 -7.80 17.43 11.93
N ALA A 230 -7.24 16.33 11.43
CA ALA A 230 -7.59 15.76 10.11
C ALA A 230 -9.06 15.31 10.02
N CYS A 231 -9.65 14.84 11.15
CA CYS A 231 -11.08 14.49 11.22
C CYS A 231 -11.97 15.73 11.22
N LYS A 232 -11.56 16.82 11.89
CA LYS A 232 -12.32 18.08 11.97
C LYS A 232 -12.23 18.89 10.70
N ASP A 233 -11.05 18.97 10.12
CA ASP A 233 -10.77 19.66 8.86
C ASP A 233 -9.92 18.75 7.95
N GLY A 234 -10.58 18.09 7.04
CA GLY A 234 -9.91 17.21 6.06
C GLY A 234 -8.92 17.93 5.15
N LYS A 235 -8.90 19.26 5.14
CA LYS A 235 -7.98 20.09 4.35
C LYS A 235 -6.76 20.58 5.14
N ASP A 236 -6.65 20.24 6.42
CA ASP A 236 -5.47 20.53 7.24
C ASP A 236 -4.27 19.71 6.71
N LYS A 237 -3.47 20.33 5.84
CA LYS A 237 -2.36 19.66 5.14
C LYS A 237 -1.28 19.17 6.11
N ASP A 238 -1.01 19.91 7.19
CA ASP A 238 -0.01 19.52 8.18
C ASP A 238 -0.49 18.29 8.96
N ALA A 239 -1.78 18.26 9.34
CA ALA A 239 -2.37 17.09 9.98
C ALA A 239 -2.37 15.87 9.04
N ARG A 240 -2.70 16.04 7.75
CA ARG A 240 -2.65 14.96 6.76
C ARG A 240 -1.22 14.44 6.55
N TRP A 241 -0.24 15.33 6.48
CA TRP A 241 1.17 14.96 6.37
C TRP A 241 1.63 14.14 7.58
N ASN A 242 1.34 14.63 8.80
CA ASN A 242 1.68 13.94 10.04
C ASN A 242 1.02 12.55 10.14
N MET A 243 -0.26 12.45 9.76
CA MET A 243 -0.97 11.18 9.77
C MET A 243 -0.37 10.17 8.78
N MET A 244 0.01 10.62 7.58
CA MET A 244 0.64 9.74 6.59
C MET A 244 2.03 9.30 7.07
N MET A 245 2.82 10.22 7.64
CA MET A 245 4.12 9.87 8.22
C MET A 245 3.97 8.84 9.35
N ALA A 246 3.07 9.07 10.30
CA ALA A 246 2.82 8.15 11.40
C ALA A 246 2.34 6.76 10.91
N SER A 247 1.54 6.71 9.84
CA SER A 247 1.12 5.45 9.20
C SER A 247 2.32 4.68 8.64
N THR A 248 3.22 5.38 7.96
CA THR A 248 4.46 4.79 7.43
C THR A 248 5.39 4.32 8.56
N GLU A 249 5.58 5.14 9.60
CA GLU A 249 6.40 4.83 10.78
C GLU A 249 5.90 3.59 11.55
N GLY A 250 4.58 3.47 11.71
CA GLY A 250 3.98 2.32 12.42
C GLY A 250 4.11 0.99 11.67
N ALA A 251 4.36 1.01 10.37
CA ALA A 251 4.43 -0.19 9.53
C ALA A 251 5.88 -0.59 9.13
N MET A 252 6.86 0.21 9.54
CA MET A 252 8.30 -0.09 9.39
C MET A 252 8.73 -1.19 10.36
#